data_be65167676fed4f617f63a20687db06b
#
_entry.id   be65167676fed4f617f63a20687db06b
#
_cell.length_a   1.000
_cell.length_b   1.000
_cell.length_c   1.000
_cell.angle_alpha   90.00
_cell.angle_beta   90.00
_cell.angle_gamma   90.00
#
_symmetry.space_group_name_H-M   'P 1'
#
loop_
_entity.id
_entity.type
_entity.pdbx_description
1 polymer ?
#
loop_
_entity_poly.entity_id
_entity_poly.type
_entity_poly.pdbx_seq_one_letter_code
_entity_poly.pdbx_strand_id
1 'polypeptide(L)'
;MNKLIRSLFVTAALLISGSAFAAAEPGRDYILLNPPQPTDAKKIEVLEFFFYGCSHCARLHPPLTVWEKTMPKDVALTFVPTIFRDSWEPMARTFYALESMGQREKLHDALFRAWTDNVDLSDEEKITAFVAQHGVDKAKFSAAYNSFSMQSKVTRAKQMVRSYAVNGTPTLVVDGKYLITGLQPDETIRVLNEVIAIARKSHTKSK
;
A
#
# COMPACT_ATOMS: atom_id res chain seq x y z
N MET A 1 66.55 14.22 -25.66
CA MET A 1 65.40 13.32 -25.92
C MET A 1 64.98 12.68 -24.63
N ASN A 2 63.71 12.63 -24.30
CA ASN A 2 63.04 11.96 -23.14
C ASN A 2 62.76 12.79 -21.89
N LYS A 3 62.17 13.98 -22.05
CA LYS A 3 61.44 14.62 -20.91
C LYS A 3 59.92 14.85 -21.20
N LEU A 4 59.41 14.34 -22.33
CA LEU A 4 58.02 14.58 -22.79
C LEU A 4 57.05 13.40 -22.58
N ILE A 5 57.48 12.29 -21.99
CA ILE A 5 56.60 11.11 -21.81
C ILE A 5 56.08 10.93 -20.36
N ARG A 6 56.45 11.79 -19.44
CA ARG A 6 56.03 11.67 -18.02
C ARG A 6 54.80 12.48 -17.63
N SER A 7 54.16 13.17 -18.56
CA SER A 7 53.05 14.10 -18.25
C SER A 7 51.65 13.65 -18.70
N LEU A 8 51.45 12.37 -19.09
CA LEU A 8 50.17 11.91 -19.64
C LEU A 8 49.48 10.85 -18.83
N PHE A 9 49.84 10.66 -17.57
CA PHE A 9 49.19 9.64 -16.68
C PHE A 9 48.45 10.22 -15.47
N VAL A 10 48.15 11.49 -15.45
CA VAL A 10 47.42 12.12 -14.36
C VAL A 10 46.28 12.90 -14.97
N THR A 11 45.18 12.26 -15.37
CA THR A 11 43.83 12.85 -15.45
C THR A 11 42.84 11.86 -16.08
N ALA A 12 42.68 10.69 -15.49
CA ALA A 12 41.51 9.84 -15.72
C ALA A 12 40.95 9.36 -14.37
N ALA A 13 40.81 10.30 -13.43
CA ALA A 13 39.88 10.13 -12.32
C ALA A 13 38.47 10.35 -12.89
N LEU A 14 37.91 9.28 -13.48
CA LEU A 14 36.52 9.26 -13.90
C LEU A 14 35.66 9.64 -12.68
N LEU A 15 35.01 10.79 -12.82
CA LEU A 15 33.85 11.19 -12.03
C LEU A 15 32.75 10.12 -12.24
N ILE A 16 32.80 9.03 -11.49
CA ILE A 16 31.65 8.17 -11.24
C ILE A 16 30.75 9.00 -10.31
N SER A 17 30.03 9.96 -10.91
CA SER A 17 28.87 10.58 -10.28
C SER A 17 27.79 9.52 -10.20
N GLY A 18 27.96 8.58 -9.28
CA GLY A 18 26.86 7.73 -8.86
C GLY A 18 25.77 8.66 -8.36
N SER A 19 24.62 8.69 -9.02
CA SER A 19 23.42 9.31 -8.49
C SER A 19 23.11 8.59 -7.16
N ALA A 20 23.67 9.11 -6.08
CA ALA A 20 23.29 8.70 -4.74
C ALA A 20 21.83 9.14 -4.58
N PHE A 21 20.89 8.25 -4.81
CA PHE A 21 19.52 8.47 -4.36
C PHE A 21 19.62 8.78 -2.87
N ALA A 22 19.21 9.99 -2.50
CA ALA A 22 19.19 10.38 -1.10
C ALA A 22 18.30 9.39 -0.35
N ALA A 23 18.83 8.82 0.74
CA ALA A 23 18.06 7.88 1.58
C ALA A 23 16.79 8.55 2.08
N ALA A 24 15.73 7.76 2.27
CA ALA A 24 14.47 8.26 2.80
C ALA A 24 14.67 8.87 4.20
N GLU A 25 14.14 10.07 4.41
CA GLU A 25 14.33 10.85 5.63
C GLU A 25 13.01 11.09 6.37
N PRO A 26 13.02 10.97 7.72
CA PRO A 26 11.85 11.28 8.52
C PRO A 26 11.47 12.76 8.40
N GLY A 27 10.17 13.04 8.34
CA GLY A 27 9.62 14.39 8.19
C GLY A 27 9.56 14.90 6.75
N ARG A 28 10.31 14.29 5.82
CA ARG A 28 10.24 14.59 4.39
C ARG A 28 9.52 13.46 3.62
N ASP A 29 10.03 12.24 3.74
CA ASP A 29 9.59 11.09 2.93
C ASP A 29 8.64 10.18 3.70
N TYR A 30 8.74 10.16 5.03
CA TYR A 30 7.86 9.41 5.92
C TYR A 30 7.72 10.08 7.28
N ILE A 31 6.67 9.73 8.02
CA ILE A 31 6.38 10.20 9.38
C ILE A 31 6.62 9.05 10.36
N LEU A 32 7.25 9.32 11.50
CA LEU A 32 7.37 8.36 12.57
C LEU A 32 6.11 8.38 13.44
N LEU A 33 5.43 7.24 13.55
CA LEU A 33 4.33 7.07 14.49
C LEU A 33 4.88 6.99 15.92
N ASN A 34 4.30 7.76 16.82
CA ASN A 34 4.64 7.75 18.23
C ASN A 34 3.36 7.80 19.10
N PRO A 35 3.06 6.73 19.87
CA PRO A 35 3.79 5.46 19.93
C PRO A 35 3.64 4.63 18.65
N PRO A 36 4.61 3.74 18.33
CA PRO A 36 4.44 2.76 17.25
C PRO A 36 3.34 1.76 17.59
N GLN A 37 2.67 1.24 16.56
CA GLN A 37 1.65 0.21 16.72
C GLN A 37 2.28 -1.19 16.77
N PRO A 38 1.71 -2.13 17.53
CA PRO A 38 2.21 -3.50 17.59
C PRO A 38 2.05 -4.21 16.25
N THR A 39 3.06 -4.99 15.86
CA THR A 39 3.08 -5.79 14.63
C THR A 39 3.44 -7.24 14.92
N ASP A 40 3.20 -8.15 13.96
CA ASP A 40 3.72 -9.52 14.03
C ASP A 40 5.23 -9.50 13.73
N ALA A 41 6.04 -9.83 14.74
CA ALA A 41 7.51 -9.83 14.64
C ALA A 41 8.11 -10.84 13.64
N LYS A 42 7.30 -11.69 12.98
CA LYS A 42 7.78 -12.70 12.03
C LYS A 42 8.13 -12.12 10.67
N LYS A 43 7.41 -11.07 10.25
CA LYS A 43 7.62 -10.38 8.97
C LYS A 43 7.54 -8.88 9.17
N ILE A 44 8.16 -8.13 8.27
CA ILE A 44 7.95 -6.69 8.18
C ILE A 44 6.57 -6.48 7.58
N GLU A 45 5.66 -5.95 8.39
CA GLU A 45 4.30 -5.66 7.96
C GLU A 45 4.27 -4.39 7.13
N VAL A 46 3.58 -4.43 6.00
CA VAL A 46 3.20 -3.25 5.21
C VAL A 46 1.69 -3.20 5.16
N LEU A 47 1.10 -2.13 5.67
CA LEU A 47 -0.32 -1.85 5.56
C LEU A 47 -0.55 -0.81 4.46
N GLU A 48 -1.49 -1.04 3.55
CA GLU A 48 -2.02 -0.01 2.66
C GLU A 48 -3.42 0.38 3.10
N PHE A 49 -3.56 1.61 3.56
CA PHE A 49 -4.85 2.25 3.82
C PHE A 49 -5.33 2.91 2.52
N PHE A 50 -6.40 2.38 1.95
CA PHE A 50 -6.89 2.78 0.64
C PHE A 50 -8.41 2.96 0.62
N PHE A 51 -8.91 3.58 -0.46
CA PHE A 51 -10.34 3.63 -0.79
C PHE A 51 -10.52 3.54 -2.30
N TYR A 52 -11.45 2.71 -2.77
CA TYR A 52 -11.70 2.55 -4.21
C TYR A 52 -12.07 3.85 -4.92
N GLY A 53 -12.77 4.77 -4.22
CA GLY A 53 -13.13 6.10 -4.71
C GLY A 53 -12.03 7.15 -4.61
N CYS A 54 -10.80 6.75 -4.35
CA CYS A 54 -9.67 7.66 -4.27
C CYS A 54 -8.83 7.60 -5.55
N SER A 55 -8.78 8.69 -6.31
CA SER A 55 -7.98 8.77 -7.55
C SER A 55 -6.48 8.56 -7.33
N HIS A 56 -5.95 8.95 -6.17
CA HIS A 56 -4.55 8.72 -5.80
C HIS A 56 -4.29 7.24 -5.54
N CYS A 57 -5.23 6.51 -4.88
CA CYS A 57 -5.14 5.07 -4.70
C CYS A 57 -5.21 4.35 -6.06
N ALA A 58 -6.12 4.75 -6.94
CA ALA A 58 -6.21 4.18 -8.29
C ALA A 58 -4.91 4.35 -9.09
N ARG A 59 -4.17 5.47 -8.89
CA ARG A 59 -2.86 5.68 -9.53
C ARG A 59 -1.74 4.87 -8.87
N LEU A 60 -1.78 4.67 -7.56
CA LEU A 60 -0.78 3.87 -6.85
C LEU A 60 -0.96 2.37 -7.09
N HIS A 61 -2.20 1.92 -7.31
CA HIS A 61 -2.53 0.51 -7.42
C HIS A 61 -1.71 -0.27 -8.47
N PRO A 62 -1.52 0.19 -9.73
CA PRO A 62 -0.73 -0.55 -10.72
C PRO A 62 0.73 -0.78 -10.30
N PRO A 63 1.53 0.23 -9.92
CA PRO A 63 2.90 0.01 -9.47
C PRO A 63 2.97 -0.79 -8.15
N LEU A 64 2.00 -0.65 -7.25
CA LEU A 64 1.96 -1.44 -6.01
C LEU A 64 1.66 -2.91 -6.30
N THR A 65 0.80 -3.22 -7.28
CA THR A 65 0.53 -4.60 -7.74
C THR A 65 1.78 -5.25 -8.33
N VAL A 66 2.58 -4.50 -9.09
CA VAL A 66 3.87 -4.99 -9.59
C VAL A 66 4.84 -5.26 -8.44
N TRP A 67 4.91 -4.33 -7.49
CA TRP A 67 5.73 -4.46 -6.30
C TRP A 67 5.30 -5.65 -5.43
N GLU A 68 4.01 -5.87 -5.20
CA GLU A 68 3.46 -7.02 -4.45
C GLU A 68 3.98 -8.37 -4.99
N LYS A 69 4.05 -8.52 -6.31
CA LYS A 69 4.53 -9.74 -6.96
C LYS A 69 6.04 -9.98 -6.77
N THR A 70 6.79 -8.94 -6.50
CA THR A 70 8.26 -8.97 -6.39
C THR A 70 8.76 -8.69 -4.97
N MET A 71 7.88 -8.42 -4.02
CA MET A 71 8.26 -8.07 -2.64
C MET A 71 9.08 -9.19 -1.99
N PRO A 72 10.01 -8.86 -1.09
CA PRO A 72 10.83 -9.84 -0.37
C PRO A 72 9.97 -10.78 0.48
N LYS A 73 10.43 -12.03 0.66
CA LYS A 73 9.69 -13.07 1.42
C LYS A 73 9.51 -12.75 2.91
N ASP A 74 10.35 -11.88 3.45
CA ASP A 74 10.29 -11.38 4.83
C ASP A 74 9.34 -10.20 5.01
N VAL A 75 8.63 -9.78 3.95
CA VAL A 75 7.62 -8.73 3.96
C VAL A 75 6.22 -9.32 3.80
N ALA A 76 5.22 -8.68 4.38
CA ALA A 76 3.81 -9.01 4.19
C ALA A 76 3.01 -7.74 3.92
N LEU A 77 2.29 -7.70 2.80
CA LEU A 77 1.36 -6.62 2.46
C LEU A 77 -0.06 -6.99 2.90
N THR A 78 -0.71 -6.05 3.57
CA THR A 78 -2.11 -6.13 3.98
C THR A 78 -2.85 -4.87 3.54
N PHE A 79 -3.96 -5.05 2.86
CA PHE A 79 -4.83 -3.95 2.44
C PHE A 79 -5.87 -3.64 3.52
N VAL A 80 -6.02 -2.37 3.86
CA VAL A 80 -6.98 -1.88 4.86
C VAL A 80 -7.92 -0.88 4.19
N PRO A 81 -9.14 -1.27 3.82
CA PRO A 81 -10.09 -0.34 3.25
C PRO A 81 -10.45 0.73 4.28
N THR A 82 -10.19 1.97 3.94
CA THR A 82 -10.39 3.14 4.82
C THR A 82 -11.84 3.57 4.84
N ILE A 83 -12.36 3.91 6.01
CA ILE A 83 -13.74 4.36 6.23
C ILE A 83 -13.70 5.68 7.01
N PHE A 84 -13.61 6.81 6.31
CA PHE A 84 -13.65 8.14 6.93
C PHE A 84 -15.07 8.65 7.17
N ARG A 85 -16.05 8.12 6.42
CA ARG A 85 -17.48 8.43 6.50
C ARG A 85 -18.30 7.20 6.16
N ASP A 86 -19.54 7.15 6.60
CA ASP A 86 -20.40 5.97 6.44
C ASP A 86 -20.66 5.60 4.97
N SER A 87 -20.67 6.57 4.06
CA SER A 87 -20.81 6.33 2.62
C SER A 87 -19.63 5.53 2.00
N TRP A 88 -18.52 5.34 2.71
CA TRP A 88 -17.38 4.53 2.28
C TRP A 88 -17.48 3.08 2.73
N GLU A 89 -18.34 2.81 3.72
CA GLU A 89 -18.48 1.45 4.30
C GLU A 89 -18.91 0.39 3.27
N PRO A 90 -19.86 0.66 2.33
CA PRO A 90 -20.22 -0.34 1.32
C PRO A 90 -19.02 -0.87 0.52
N MET A 91 -18.09 0.00 0.13
CA MET A 91 -16.89 -0.42 -0.60
C MET A 91 -15.87 -1.17 0.27
N ALA A 92 -15.77 -0.84 1.55
CA ALA A 92 -14.96 -1.59 2.48
C ALA A 92 -15.52 -3.00 2.73
N ARG A 93 -16.83 -3.15 2.85
CA ARG A 93 -17.52 -4.44 2.91
C ARG A 93 -17.29 -5.25 1.64
N THR A 94 -17.35 -4.60 0.48
CA THR A 94 -17.06 -5.23 -0.81
C THR A 94 -15.66 -5.82 -0.86
N PHE A 95 -14.66 -5.06 -0.44
CA PHE A 95 -13.28 -5.55 -0.37
C PHE A 95 -13.18 -6.81 0.51
N TYR A 96 -13.70 -6.76 1.73
CA TYR A 96 -13.62 -7.89 2.66
C TYR A 96 -14.46 -9.09 2.23
N ALA A 97 -15.60 -8.89 1.56
CA ALA A 97 -16.40 -9.97 1.00
C ALA A 97 -15.62 -10.70 -0.10
N LEU A 98 -15.06 -9.97 -1.05
CA LEU A 98 -14.24 -10.53 -2.14
C LEU A 98 -12.97 -11.20 -1.62
N GLU A 99 -12.31 -10.61 -0.60
CA GLU A 99 -11.16 -11.22 0.05
C GLU A 99 -11.52 -12.57 0.67
N SER A 100 -12.62 -12.63 1.44
CA SER A 100 -13.08 -13.87 2.08
C SER A 100 -13.47 -14.98 1.10
N MET A 101 -13.84 -14.59 -0.12
CA MET A 101 -14.20 -15.50 -1.22
C MET A 101 -12.99 -15.85 -2.12
N GLY A 102 -11.80 -15.32 -1.86
CA GLY A 102 -10.63 -15.48 -2.73
C GLY A 102 -10.79 -14.80 -4.10
N GLN A 103 -11.66 -13.79 -4.21
CA GLN A 103 -11.97 -13.09 -5.46
C GLN A 103 -11.34 -11.67 -5.53
N ARG A 104 -10.59 -11.27 -4.50
CA ARG A 104 -9.98 -9.92 -4.44
C ARG A 104 -9.17 -9.61 -5.68
N GLU A 105 -8.18 -10.41 -5.99
CA GLU A 105 -7.26 -10.15 -7.12
C GLU A 105 -7.99 -9.99 -8.45
N LYS A 106 -9.06 -10.76 -8.64
CA LYS A 106 -9.87 -10.72 -9.87
C LYS A 106 -10.60 -9.39 -10.06
N LEU A 107 -11.07 -8.77 -8.96
CA LEU A 107 -11.95 -7.61 -9.04
C LEU A 107 -11.32 -6.30 -8.55
N HIS A 108 -10.16 -6.35 -7.92
CA HIS A 108 -9.54 -5.16 -7.32
C HIS A 108 -9.31 -4.05 -8.34
N ASP A 109 -8.72 -4.38 -9.48
CA ASP A 109 -8.57 -3.49 -10.64
C ASP A 109 -9.91 -2.97 -11.18
N ALA A 110 -10.88 -3.87 -11.33
CA ALA A 110 -12.19 -3.52 -11.89
C ALA A 110 -12.93 -2.52 -10.99
N LEU A 111 -12.81 -2.65 -9.67
CA LEU A 111 -13.43 -1.75 -8.70
C LEU A 111 -12.79 -0.36 -8.73
N PHE A 112 -11.47 -0.25 -8.87
CA PHE A 112 -10.81 1.05 -9.07
C PHE A 112 -11.24 1.69 -10.39
N ARG A 113 -11.31 0.93 -11.49
CA ARG A 113 -11.79 1.44 -12.78
C ARG A 113 -13.24 1.87 -12.74
N ALA A 114 -14.12 1.07 -12.12
CA ALA A 114 -15.54 1.39 -12.00
C ALA A 114 -15.76 2.78 -11.38
N TRP A 115 -14.98 3.11 -10.35
CA TRP A 115 -15.05 4.44 -9.75
C TRP A 115 -14.56 5.54 -10.69
N THR A 116 -13.44 5.30 -11.39
CA THR A 116 -12.90 6.24 -12.39
C THR A 116 -13.88 6.48 -13.54
N ASP A 117 -14.60 5.42 -13.94
CA ASP A 117 -15.57 5.43 -15.02
C ASP A 117 -16.97 5.93 -14.56
N ASN A 118 -17.08 6.42 -13.32
CA ASN A 118 -18.31 6.90 -12.69
C ASN A 118 -19.42 5.85 -12.64
N VAL A 119 -19.09 4.57 -12.49
CA VAL A 119 -20.08 3.52 -12.24
C VAL A 119 -20.62 3.70 -10.82
N ASP A 120 -21.95 3.73 -10.71
CA ASP A 120 -22.60 3.90 -9.41
C ASP A 120 -22.50 2.60 -8.59
N LEU A 121 -21.66 2.64 -7.55
CA LEU A 121 -21.44 1.57 -6.57
C LEU A 121 -21.80 2.06 -5.15
N SER A 122 -22.86 2.86 -5.03
CA SER A 122 -23.23 3.52 -3.77
C SER A 122 -23.88 2.60 -2.74
N ASP A 123 -24.47 1.48 -3.18
CA ASP A 123 -25.23 0.55 -2.35
C ASP A 123 -24.94 -0.93 -2.68
N GLU A 124 -25.41 -1.82 -1.81
CA GLU A 124 -25.18 -3.27 -1.94
C GLU A 124 -25.78 -3.85 -3.23
N GLU A 125 -26.96 -3.38 -3.67
CA GLU A 125 -27.64 -3.91 -4.84
C GLU A 125 -26.82 -3.67 -6.11
N LYS A 126 -26.36 -2.42 -6.30
CA LYS A 126 -25.51 -2.02 -7.44
C LYS A 126 -24.15 -2.71 -7.41
N ILE A 127 -23.55 -2.79 -6.24
CA ILE A 127 -22.29 -3.53 -6.04
C ILE A 127 -22.46 -5.00 -6.39
N THR A 128 -23.54 -5.64 -5.90
CA THR A 128 -23.84 -7.05 -6.18
C THR A 128 -24.08 -7.29 -7.66
N ALA A 129 -24.77 -6.38 -8.35
CA ALA A 129 -24.94 -6.44 -9.79
C ALA A 129 -23.60 -6.33 -10.54
N PHE A 130 -22.75 -5.39 -10.12
CA PHE A 130 -21.42 -5.19 -10.70
C PHE A 130 -20.51 -6.42 -10.52
N VAL A 131 -20.38 -6.96 -9.32
CA VAL A 131 -19.51 -8.12 -9.08
C VAL A 131 -20.01 -9.36 -9.81
N ALA A 132 -21.34 -9.51 -9.99
CA ALA A 132 -21.94 -10.59 -10.75
C ALA A 132 -21.61 -10.50 -12.26
N GLN A 133 -21.63 -9.31 -12.85
CA GLN A 133 -21.19 -9.09 -14.23
C GLN A 133 -19.73 -9.50 -14.45
N HIS A 134 -18.92 -9.48 -13.37
CA HIS A 134 -17.54 -9.94 -13.39
C HIS A 134 -17.39 -11.42 -12.96
N GLY A 135 -18.50 -12.18 -12.94
CA GLY A 135 -18.49 -13.63 -12.72
C GLY A 135 -18.34 -14.05 -11.25
N VAL A 136 -18.77 -13.21 -10.31
CA VAL A 136 -18.91 -13.58 -8.91
C VAL A 136 -20.35 -14.01 -8.64
N ASP A 137 -20.53 -15.10 -7.90
CA ASP A 137 -21.85 -15.59 -7.51
C ASP A 137 -22.55 -14.60 -6.58
N LYS A 138 -23.74 -14.14 -6.99
CA LYS A 138 -24.52 -13.12 -6.24
C LYS A 138 -24.88 -13.57 -4.83
N ALA A 139 -25.35 -14.81 -4.67
CA ALA A 139 -25.82 -15.29 -3.39
C ALA A 139 -24.65 -15.44 -2.40
N LYS A 140 -23.52 -15.98 -2.87
CA LYS A 140 -22.29 -16.10 -2.06
C LYS A 140 -21.74 -14.72 -1.70
N PHE A 141 -21.74 -13.77 -2.64
CA PHE A 141 -21.28 -12.41 -2.36
C PHE A 141 -22.14 -11.73 -1.31
N SER A 142 -23.49 -11.71 -1.46
CA SER A 142 -24.40 -11.13 -0.47
C SER A 142 -24.26 -11.80 0.90
N ALA A 143 -24.12 -13.13 0.95
CA ALA A 143 -23.89 -13.84 2.20
C ALA A 143 -22.57 -13.43 2.88
N ALA A 144 -21.49 -13.26 2.13
CA ALA A 144 -20.20 -12.78 2.64
C ALA A 144 -20.28 -11.31 3.09
N TYR A 145 -20.91 -10.46 2.30
CA TYR A 145 -21.09 -9.03 2.55
C TYR A 145 -21.90 -8.74 3.82
N ASN A 146 -22.91 -9.57 4.10
CA ASN A 146 -23.80 -9.44 5.27
C ASN A 146 -23.42 -10.37 6.43
N SER A 147 -22.27 -11.05 6.37
CA SER A 147 -21.85 -11.97 7.40
C SER A 147 -21.57 -11.26 8.73
N PHE A 148 -21.78 -11.97 9.85
CA PHE A 148 -21.45 -11.46 11.18
C PHE A 148 -19.97 -11.05 11.30
N SER A 149 -19.07 -11.81 10.70
CA SER A 149 -17.63 -11.49 10.68
C SER A 149 -17.31 -10.20 9.93
N MET A 150 -18.15 -9.76 8.99
CA MET A 150 -18.00 -8.51 8.26
C MET A 150 -18.06 -7.30 9.20
N GLN A 151 -18.99 -7.28 10.14
CA GLN A 151 -19.09 -6.18 11.11
C GLN A 151 -17.81 -6.03 11.95
N SER A 152 -17.20 -7.16 12.34
CA SER A 152 -15.92 -7.14 13.07
C SER A 152 -14.78 -6.59 12.20
N LYS A 153 -14.72 -6.96 10.91
CA LYS A 153 -13.70 -6.45 9.97
C LYS A 153 -13.84 -4.94 9.74
N VAL A 154 -15.06 -4.45 9.53
CA VAL A 154 -15.38 -3.02 9.37
C VAL A 154 -14.99 -2.23 10.63
N THR A 155 -15.39 -2.72 11.80
CA THR A 155 -15.04 -2.10 13.08
C THR A 155 -13.52 -2.04 13.26
N ARG A 156 -12.81 -3.13 12.97
CA ARG A 156 -11.34 -3.18 13.02
C ARG A 156 -10.71 -2.17 12.05
N ALA A 157 -11.20 -2.08 10.81
CA ALA A 157 -10.68 -1.10 9.85
C ALA A 157 -10.84 0.35 10.35
N LYS A 158 -12.02 0.69 10.90
CA LYS A 158 -12.25 2.00 11.53
C LYS A 158 -11.32 2.25 12.74
N GLN A 159 -11.01 1.22 13.53
CA GLN A 159 -10.06 1.32 14.64
C GLN A 159 -8.63 1.52 14.14
N MET A 160 -8.21 0.77 13.12
CA MET A 160 -6.87 0.90 12.55
C MET A 160 -6.64 2.30 11.99
N VAL A 161 -7.59 2.88 11.26
CA VAL A 161 -7.52 4.27 10.78
C VAL A 161 -7.18 5.24 11.91
N ARG A 162 -7.82 5.08 13.07
CA ARG A 162 -7.56 5.94 14.25
C ARG A 162 -6.22 5.63 14.90
N SER A 163 -5.91 4.36 15.14
CA SER A 163 -4.68 3.94 15.83
C SER A 163 -3.41 4.31 15.06
N TYR A 164 -3.48 4.29 13.73
CA TYR A 164 -2.37 4.67 12.86
C TYR A 164 -2.39 6.15 12.46
N ALA A 165 -3.32 6.96 13.02
CA ALA A 165 -3.49 8.37 12.71
C ALA A 165 -3.60 8.65 11.21
N VAL A 166 -4.26 7.76 10.46
CA VAL A 166 -4.46 7.89 9.01
C VAL A 166 -5.48 9.01 8.75
N ASN A 167 -5.08 10.02 8.00
CA ASN A 167 -5.90 11.19 7.68
C ASN A 167 -6.13 11.39 6.18
N GLY A 168 -5.60 10.50 5.35
CA GLY A 168 -5.76 10.51 3.89
C GLY A 168 -5.44 9.16 3.27
N THR A 169 -5.80 8.99 1.99
CA THR A 169 -5.50 7.79 1.21
C THR A 169 -4.85 8.15 -0.13
N PRO A 170 -3.91 7.35 -0.65
CA PRO A 170 -3.32 6.19 0.01
C PRO A 170 -2.39 6.59 1.17
N THR A 171 -2.32 5.74 2.18
CA THR A 171 -1.30 5.81 3.22
C THR A 171 -0.72 4.41 3.39
N LEU A 172 0.60 4.27 3.35
CA LEU A 172 1.28 3.04 3.69
C LEU A 172 1.88 3.15 5.08
N VAL A 173 1.82 2.07 5.85
CA VAL A 173 2.52 2.00 7.12
C VAL A 173 3.41 0.77 7.14
N VAL A 174 4.69 0.96 7.43
CA VAL A 174 5.67 -0.11 7.53
C VAL A 174 5.97 -0.36 9.00
N ASP A 175 5.87 -1.63 9.38
CA ASP A 175 6.27 -2.14 10.69
C ASP A 175 5.64 -1.38 11.88
N GLY A 176 4.39 -0.96 11.72
CA GLY A 176 3.64 -0.20 12.72
C GLY A 176 4.22 1.17 13.09
N LYS A 177 5.27 1.61 12.42
CA LYS A 177 6.09 2.75 12.84
C LYS A 177 6.29 3.82 11.77
N TYR A 178 6.44 3.44 10.52
CA TYR A 178 6.82 4.35 9.45
C TYR A 178 5.64 4.60 8.52
N LEU A 179 5.08 5.81 8.55
CA LEU A 179 3.92 6.21 7.77
C LEU A 179 4.36 6.99 6.52
N ILE A 180 3.96 6.51 5.35
CA ILE A 180 4.27 7.09 4.03
C ILE A 180 2.96 7.57 3.43
N THR A 181 2.87 8.84 3.07
CA THR A 181 1.67 9.45 2.48
C THR A 181 2.03 10.69 1.67
N GLY A 182 1.15 11.11 0.76
CA GLY A 182 1.29 12.37 0.01
C GLY A 182 2.33 12.35 -1.12
N LEU A 183 2.93 11.20 -1.43
CA LEU A 183 3.93 11.05 -2.48
C LEU A 183 3.30 10.63 -3.82
N GLN A 184 4.01 10.87 -4.92
CA GLN A 184 3.66 10.32 -6.24
C GLN A 184 3.89 8.78 -6.24
N PRO A 185 3.20 8.01 -7.13
CA PRO A 185 3.27 6.55 -7.10
C PRO A 185 4.68 5.96 -7.12
N ASP A 186 5.52 6.39 -8.05
CA ASP A 186 6.90 5.88 -8.19
C ASP A 186 7.76 6.23 -6.97
N GLU A 187 7.58 7.43 -6.44
CA GLU A 187 8.25 7.87 -5.22
C GLU A 187 7.76 7.09 -4.00
N THR A 188 6.47 6.81 -3.92
CA THR A 188 5.90 5.95 -2.86
C THR A 188 6.56 4.57 -2.85
N ILE A 189 6.72 3.93 -4.02
CA ILE A 189 7.38 2.61 -4.11
C ILE A 189 8.87 2.70 -3.75
N ARG A 190 9.56 3.74 -4.19
CA ARG A 190 10.96 3.97 -3.81
C ARG A 190 11.10 4.09 -2.28
N VAL A 191 10.35 5.00 -1.68
CA VAL A 191 10.38 5.25 -0.23
C VAL A 191 9.97 4.01 0.56
N LEU A 192 8.95 3.27 0.09
CA LEU A 192 8.52 2.01 0.69
C LEU A 192 9.68 1.01 0.79
N ASN A 193 10.45 0.80 -0.29
CA ASN A 193 11.59 -0.11 -0.28
C ASN A 193 12.69 0.35 0.69
N GLU A 194 12.99 1.64 0.74
CA GLU A 194 13.99 2.20 1.64
C GLU A 194 13.56 2.09 3.11
N VAL A 195 12.30 2.37 3.40
CA VAL A 195 11.73 2.25 4.76
C VAL A 195 11.69 0.79 5.22
N ILE A 196 11.37 -0.16 4.33
CA ILE A 196 11.48 -1.61 4.62
C ILE A 196 12.92 -1.97 4.98
N ALA A 197 13.92 -1.44 4.27
CA ALA A 197 15.32 -1.68 4.60
C ALA A 197 15.71 -1.09 5.97
N ILE A 198 15.14 0.05 6.35
CA ILE A 198 15.31 0.65 7.68
C ILE A 198 14.66 -0.23 8.75
N ALA A 199 13.42 -0.67 8.55
CA ALA A 199 12.69 -1.55 9.47
C ALA A 199 13.43 -2.87 9.69
N ARG A 200 13.97 -3.48 8.62
CA ARG A 200 14.75 -4.73 8.67
C ARG A 200 15.97 -4.61 9.60
N LYS A 201 16.68 -3.46 9.56
CA LYS A 201 17.82 -3.22 10.47
C LYS A 201 17.38 -3.14 11.94
N SER A 202 16.16 -2.69 12.20
CA SER A 202 15.60 -2.64 13.56
C SER A 202 15.25 -4.03 14.09
N HIS A 203 14.68 -4.90 13.24
CA HIS A 203 14.36 -6.30 13.57
C HIS A 203 15.61 -7.13 13.92
N THR A 204 16.73 -6.88 13.23
CA THR A 204 17.99 -7.62 13.51
C THR A 204 18.67 -7.19 14.82
N LYS A 205 18.39 -6.00 15.33
CA LYS A 205 18.96 -5.52 16.60
C LYS A 205 18.14 -5.95 17.83
N SER A 206 16.94 -6.47 17.62
CA SER A 206 15.99 -6.87 18.69
C SER A 206 16.07 -8.38 19.02
N LYS A 207 16.93 -9.13 18.33
CA LYS A 207 17.29 -10.52 18.59
C LYS A 207 18.67 -10.62 19.23
#